data_4f47e67f608672cca47cccb5e982e0ea
#
_entry.id   4f47e67f608672cca47cccb5e982e0ea
#
_cell.length_a   1.000
_cell.length_b   1.000
_cell.length_c   1.000
_cell.angle_alpha   90.00
_cell.angle_beta   90.00
_cell.angle_gamma   90.00
#
_symmetry.space_group_name_H-M   'P 1'
#
loop_
_entity.id
_entity.type
_entity.pdbx_description
1 polymer ?
#
loop_
_entity_poly.entity_id
_entity_poly.type
_entity_poly.pdbx_seq_one_letter_code
_entity_poly.pdbx_strand_id
1 'polypeptide(L)'
;MRKILSSLLLFITSIGINAQVIELERHPYIPEEFNQVFLDAVKENIAGVMKSAFGQYFGQLTPQSEIYGYGTYYTNTDGEVIGQFRNGNLMYGIRMNNETARVGTLSDFTAYDLLSGEPLYIVRDSVKYFPTPEFKKKYRFEALNYKNGDRYVGETVDGKRDGYGTYYYAGGNYYYGQYADNKRQGYGALFRTDNTIALQYWAPNDDD
;
A
#
# COMPACT_ATOMS: atom_id res chain seq x y z
N MET A 1 17.31 18.36 -16.00
CA MET A 1 16.01 18.83 -16.53
C MET A 1 15.33 17.66 -17.23
N ARG A 2 14.47 16.93 -16.54
CA ARG A 2 13.63 15.89 -17.13
C ARG A 2 12.29 16.50 -17.51
N LYS A 3 11.96 16.44 -18.79
CA LYS A 3 10.68 16.90 -19.32
C LYS A 3 9.58 15.95 -18.86
N ILE A 4 8.66 16.46 -18.06
CA ILE A 4 7.36 15.82 -17.81
C ILE A 4 6.54 16.02 -19.07
N LEU A 5 6.34 14.96 -19.84
CA LEU A 5 5.32 14.97 -20.91
C LEU A 5 3.97 14.66 -20.26
N SER A 6 3.22 15.69 -19.95
CA SER A 6 1.79 15.59 -19.67
C SER A 6 1.03 15.61 -20.99
N SER A 7 0.61 14.45 -21.47
CA SER A 7 -0.40 14.38 -22.55
C SER A 7 -1.78 14.37 -21.92
N LEU A 8 -2.34 15.56 -21.77
CA LEU A 8 -3.73 15.77 -21.37
C LEU A 8 -4.61 15.64 -22.61
N LEU A 9 -5.31 14.52 -22.78
CA LEU A 9 -6.34 14.38 -23.82
C LEU A 9 -7.71 14.58 -23.17
N LEU A 10 -8.26 15.76 -23.38
CA LEU A 10 -9.59 16.16 -22.91
C LEU A 10 -10.62 15.76 -23.96
N PHE A 11 -11.48 14.78 -23.66
CA PHE A 11 -12.72 14.56 -24.42
C PHE A 11 -13.89 15.09 -23.60
N ILE A 12 -14.45 16.21 -24.06
CA ILE A 12 -15.69 16.77 -23.53
C ILE A 12 -16.84 16.21 -24.36
N THR A 13 -17.66 15.35 -23.79
CA THR A 13 -19.02 15.09 -24.28
C THR A 13 -20.02 15.66 -23.29
N SER A 14 -20.83 16.59 -23.78
CA SER A 14 -21.83 17.32 -23.02
C SER A 14 -23.01 16.44 -22.67
N ILE A 15 -23.06 15.98 -21.40
CA ILE A 15 -24.30 15.78 -20.62
C ILE A 15 -23.84 15.75 -19.14
N GLY A 16 -24.16 16.76 -18.43
CA GLY A 16 -24.17 17.18 -17.05
C GLY A 16 -23.79 16.17 -15.94
N ILE A 17 -22.63 15.51 -16.00
CA ILE A 17 -21.89 14.97 -14.87
C ILE A 17 -20.42 15.04 -15.30
N ASN A 18 -19.60 15.85 -14.62
CA ASN A 18 -18.17 15.97 -14.89
C ASN A 18 -17.44 14.67 -14.47
N ALA A 19 -17.49 13.65 -15.30
CA ALA A 19 -16.59 12.52 -15.22
C ALA A 19 -15.37 12.84 -16.09
N GLN A 20 -14.33 13.40 -15.50
CA GLN A 20 -13.04 13.48 -16.16
C GLN A 20 -12.46 12.06 -16.25
N VAL A 21 -12.39 11.53 -17.46
CA VAL A 21 -11.61 10.33 -17.74
C VAL A 21 -10.15 10.78 -17.86
N ILE A 22 -9.37 10.56 -16.83
CA ILE A 22 -7.92 10.78 -16.86
C ILE A 22 -7.27 9.41 -17.03
N GLU A 23 -6.36 9.30 -17.95
CA GLU A 23 -5.41 8.20 -18.02
C GLU A 23 -4.42 8.41 -16.85
N LEU A 24 -4.80 7.92 -15.68
CA LEU A 24 -3.98 7.98 -14.48
C LEU A 24 -3.03 6.80 -14.50
N GLU A 25 -1.75 7.10 -14.61
CA GLU A 25 -0.75 6.13 -14.16
C GLU A 25 -0.98 5.85 -12.66
N ARG A 26 -0.82 4.59 -12.26
CA ARG A 26 -0.86 4.21 -10.84
C ARG A 26 0.10 5.11 -10.07
N HIS A 27 -0.33 5.65 -8.93
CA HIS A 27 0.50 6.51 -8.10
C HIS A 27 1.72 5.71 -7.63
N PRO A 28 2.92 6.05 -8.08
CA PRO A 28 4.02 5.12 -7.93
C PRO A 28 4.61 5.11 -6.53
N TYR A 29 4.63 6.19 -5.75
CA TYR A 29 5.56 6.18 -4.61
C TYR A 29 5.21 7.16 -3.50
N ILE A 30 5.57 6.76 -2.27
CA ILE A 30 5.97 7.70 -1.21
C ILE A 30 7.09 8.57 -1.79
N PRO A 31 7.02 9.91 -1.69
CA PRO A 31 8.07 10.79 -2.15
C PRO A 31 9.43 10.36 -1.58
N GLU A 32 10.46 10.35 -2.41
CA GLU A 32 11.80 9.85 -2.06
C GLU A 32 12.40 10.61 -0.85
N GLU A 33 12.09 11.89 -0.72
CA GLU A 33 12.41 12.73 0.45
C GLU A 33 11.78 12.23 1.77
N PHE A 34 10.68 11.47 1.70
CA PHE A 34 10.01 10.89 2.85
C PHE A 34 10.75 9.66 3.38
N ASN A 35 11.43 8.93 2.51
CA ASN A 35 11.98 7.63 2.81
C ASN A 35 13.21 7.71 3.73
N GLN A 36 14.20 8.55 3.42
CA GLN A 36 15.44 8.57 4.23
C GLN A 36 15.23 9.18 5.62
N VAL A 37 14.54 10.33 5.67
CA VAL A 37 14.21 10.99 6.94
C VAL A 37 13.34 10.09 7.82
N PHE A 38 12.37 9.39 7.20
CA PHE A 38 11.53 8.44 7.89
C PHE A 38 12.32 7.24 8.41
N LEU A 39 13.20 6.66 7.60
CA LEU A 39 14.03 5.52 8.01
C LEU A 39 15.00 5.88 9.15
N ASP A 40 15.61 7.05 9.08
CA ASP A 40 16.50 7.50 10.15
C ASP A 40 15.74 7.71 11.46
N ALA A 41 14.51 8.23 11.37
CA ALA A 41 13.66 8.42 12.54
C ALA A 41 13.15 7.10 13.17
N VAL A 42 13.09 6.00 12.42
CA VAL A 42 12.60 4.71 12.94
C VAL A 42 13.70 3.70 13.32
N LYS A 43 14.96 4.05 13.12
CA LYS A 43 16.09 3.15 13.45
C LYS A 43 16.11 2.67 14.90
N GLU A 44 15.75 3.54 15.83
CA GLU A 44 15.73 3.25 17.27
C GLU A 44 14.37 2.76 17.77
N ASN A 45 13.39 2.66 16.88
CA ASN A 45 12.07 2.19 17.24
C ASN A 45 12.08 0.69 17.55
N ILE A 46 11.33 0.31 18.57
CA ILE A 46 11.15 -1.07 18.99
C ILE A 46 9.85 -1.63 18.41
N ALA A 47 9.79 -2.94 18.22
CA ALA A 47 8.56 -3.62 17.92
C ALA A 47 7.71 -3.77 19.19
N GLY A 48 6.41 -3.54 19.06
CA GLY A 48 5.49 -3.64 20.19
C GLY A 48 4.04 -3.82 19.79
N VAL A 49 3.21 -4.14 20.78
CA VAL A 49 1.78 -4.33 20.64
C VAL A 49 1.07 -3.28 21.49
N MET A 50 0.13 -2.57 20.87
CA MET A 50 -0.76 -1.65 21.58
C MET A 50 -2.21 -2.09 21.39
N LYS A 51 -2.98 -2.11 22.48
CA LYS A 51 -4.40 -2.42 22.48
C LYS A 51 -5.20 -1.18 22.85
N SER A 52 -6.29 -0.96 22.12
CA SER A 52 -7.23 0.12 22.38
C SER A 52 -8.67 -0.39 22.33
N ALA A 53 -9.63 0.46 22.68
CA ALA A 53 -11.05 0.18 22.50
C ALA A 53 -11.44 -0.06 21.02
N PHE A 54 -10.63 0.42 20.07
CA PHE A 54 -10.93 0.38 18.64
C PHE A 54 -10.21 -0.77 17.90
N GLY A 55 -9.25 -1.43 18.55
CA GLY A 55 -8.50 -2.53 17.94
C GLY A 55 -7.12 -2.74 18.53
N GLN A 56 -6.29 -3.47 17.81
CA GLN A 56 -4.94 -3.83 18.22
C GLN A 56 -3.93 -3.42 17.13
N TYR A 57 -2.88 -2.73 17.55
CA TYR A 57 -1.71 -2.41 16.73
C TYR A 57 -0.57 -3.37 17.05
N PHE A 58 0.12 -3.84 16.01
CA PHE A 58 1.42 -4.48 16.10
C PHE A 58 2.37 -3.79 15.12
N GLY A 59 3.46 -3.23 15.62
CA GLY A 59 4.36 -2.46 14.77
C GLY A 59 5.47 -1.78 15.54
N GLN A 60 6.13 -0.85 14.87
CA GLN A 60 7.19 -0.06 15.46
C GLN A 60 6.61 1.03 16.37
N LEU A 61 7.27 1.20 17.52
CA LEU A 61 6.96 2.22 18.52
C LEU A 61 8.22 3.03 18.80
N THR A 62 8.06 4.33 19.04
CA THR A 62 9.14 5.15 19.59
C THR A 62 9.51 4.67 21.00
N PRO A 63 10.66 5.09 21.56
CA PRO A 63 11.00 4.84 22.97
C PRO A 63 9.94 5.38 23.96
N GLN A 64 9.11 6.35 23.55
CA GLN A 64 8.00 6.89 24.32
C GLN A 64 6.69 6.11 24.11
N SER A 65 6.73 4.96 23.43
CA SER A 65 5.57 4.11 23.11
C SER A 65 4.53 4.77 22.17
N GLU A 66 4.97 5.66 21.30
CA GLU A 66 4.11 6.23 20.26
C GLU A 66 4.20 5.41 18.97
N ILE A 67 3.09 5.28 18.26
CA ILE A 67 3.05 4.59 16.95
C ILE A 67 3.80 5.42 15.92
N TYR A 68 4.95 4.90 15.46
CA TYR A 68 5.79 5.55 14.48
C TYR A 68 6.64 4.52 13.74
N GLY A 69 6.47 4.36 12.43
CA GLY A 69 7.16 3.38 11.62
C GLY A 69 6.20 2.41 10.94
N TYR A 70 6.70 1.24 10.62
CA TYR A 70 5.89 0.20 10.01
C TYR A 70 5.04 -0.55 11.03
N GLY A 71 3.79 -0.82 10.67
CA GLY A 71 2.91 -1.59 11.54
C GLY A 71 1.63 -2.04 10.87
N THR A 72 0.92 -2.90 11.59
CA THR A 72 -0.40 -3.39 11.24
C THR A 72 -1.37 -3.03 12.36
N TYR A 73 -2.51 -2.50 12.01
CA TYR A 73 -3.61 -2.21 12.93
C TYR A 73 -4.84 -3.04 12.55
N TYR A 74 -5.28 -3.90 13.43
CA TYR A 74 -6.50 -4.67 13.31
C TYR A 74 -7.63 -3.97 14.06
N THR A 75 -8.68 -3.57 13.34
CA THR A 75 -9.83 -2.92 13.96
C THR A 75 -10.82 -3.94 14.52
N ASN A 76 -11.62 -3.53 15.51
CA ASN A 76 -12.67 -4.39 16.07
C ASN A 76 -13.87 -4.61 15.10
N THR A 77 -13.85 -3.97 13.95
CA THR A 77 -14.91 -4.02 12.92
C THR A 77 -14.44 -4.74 11.63
N ASP A 78 -13.60 -5.75 11.78
CA ASP A 78 -13.07 -6.58 10.67
C ASP A 78 -12.28 -5.82 9.60
N GLY A 79 -11.64 -4.71 10.02
CA GLY A 79 -10.75 -3.95 9.17
C GLY A 79 -9.29 -4.19 9.51
N GLU A 80 -8.44 -4.10 8.50
CA GLU A 80 -6.98 -4.15 8.63
C GLU A 80 -6.35 -2.93 7.97
N VAL A 81 -5.36 -2.35 8.65
CA VAL A 81 -4.54 -1.28 8.11
C VAL A 81 -3.08 -1.69 8.27
N ILE A 82 -2.35 -1.80 7.17
CA ILE A 82 -0.91 -2.08 7.19
C ILE A 82 -0.17 -1.01 6.41
N GLY A 83 0.92 -0.49 6.98
CA GLY A 83 1.66 0.58 6.31
C GLY A 83 2.66 1.28 7.19
N GLN A 84 2.97 2.50 6.80
CA GLN A 84 3.85 3.42 7.51
C GLN A 84 3.01 4.43 8.30
N PHE A 85 3.34 4.56 9.57
CA PHE A 85 2.66 5.44 10.52
C PHE A 85 3.59 6.54 11.02
N ARG A 86 3.01 7.70 11.31
CA ARG A 86 3.68 8.82 11.96
C ARG A 86 2.75 9.44 12.98
N ASN A 87 3.18 9.50 14.24
CA ASN A 87 2.37 10.04 15.35
C ASN A 87 0.96 9.42 15.40
N GLY A 88 0.87 8.09 15.24
CA GLY A 88 -0.39 7.35 15.20
C GLY A 88 -1.20 7.44 13.91
N ASN A 89 -0.83 8.28 12.96
CA ASN A 89 -1.54 8.45 11.69
C ASN A 89 -0.90 7.61 10.59
N LEU A 90 -1.75 6.97 9.76
CA LEU A 90 -1.28 6.30 8.56
C LEU A 90 -0.79 7.33 7.54
N MET A 91 0.46 7.23 7.16
CA MET A 91 1.05 8.07 6.11
C MET A 91 0.84 7.46 4.73
N TYR A 92 1.14 6.18 4.60
CA TYR A 92 0.92 5.41 3.38
C TYR A 92 0.69 3.94 3.73
N GLY A 93 -0.24 3.28 3.06
CA GLY A 93 -0.50 1.88 3.32
C GLY A 93 -1.71 1.30 2.60
N ILE A 94 -2.05 0.10 3.02
CA ILE A 94 -3.25 -0.62 2.59
C ILE A 94 -4.24 -0.59 3.75
N ARG A 95 -5.46 -0.16 3.47
CA ARG A 95 -6.61 -0.22 4.39
C ARG A 95 -7.65 -1.13 3.78
N MET A 96 -7.97 -2.19 4.47
CA MET A 96 -8.97 -3.17 4.01
C MET A 96 -10.14 -3.21 4.98
N ASN A 97 -11.32 -3.47 4.45
CA ASN A 97 -12.50 -3.95 5.15
C ASN A 97 -13.03 -5.18 4.41
N ASN A 98 -14.25 -5.64 4.73
CA ASN A 98 -14.81 -6.83 4.10
C ASN A 98 -15.12 -6.69 2.59
N GLU A 99 -15.17 -5.47 2.06
CA GLU A 99 -15.60 -5.21 0.68
C GLU A 99 -14.52 -4.54 -0.17
N THR A 100 -13.71 -3.67 0.44
CA THR A 100 -12.79 -2.80 -0.31
C THR A 100 -11.38 -2.78 0.27
N ALA A 101 -10.39 -2.63 -0.62
CA ALA A 101 -9.04 -2.21 -0.27
C ALA A 101 -8.80 -0.79 -0.77
N ARG A 102 -8.07 0.01 0.01
CA ARG A 102 -7.59 1.34 -0.39
C ARG A 102 -6.09 1.39 -0.22
N VAL A 103 -5.37 1.66 -1.31
CA VAL A 103 -3.91 1.71 -1.33
C VAL A 103 -3.47 3.15 -1.57
N GLY A 104 -2.71 3.70 -0.64
CA GLY A 104 -2.24 5.09 -0.70
C GLY A 104 -2.23 5.79 0.65
N THR A 105 -2.31 7.11 0.63
CA THR A 105 -2.46 7.97 1.80
C THR A 105 -3.92 8.04 2.26
N LEU A 106 -4.23 8.86 3.25
CA LEU A 106 -5.61 9.11 3.66
C LEU A 106 -6.40 9.92 2.62
N SER A 107 -5.74 10.85 1.91
CA SER A 107 -6.32 11.77 0.94
C SER A 107 -6.20 11.28 -0.51
N ASP A 108 -5.11 10.57 -0.83
CA ASP A 108 -4.78 10.14 -2.18
C ASP A 108 -4.59 8.63 -2.22
N PHE A 109 -5.53 7.92 -2.83
CA PHE A 109 -5.54 6.46 -2.85
C PHE A 109 -6.26 5.90 -4.07
N THR A 110 -5.99 4.65 -4.37
CA THR A 110 -6.80 3.82 -5.28
C THR A 110 -7.66 2.89 -4.44
N ALA A 111 -8.96 2.87 -4.70
CA ALA A 111 -9.91 1.94 -4.07
C ALA A 111 -10.18 0.77 -5.01
N TYR A 112 -10.15 -0.43 -4.45
CA TYR A 112 -10.38 -1.69 -5.14
C TYR A 112 -11.55 -2.44 -4.51
N ASP A 113 -12.31 -3.15 -5.33
CA ASP A 113 -13.29 -4.15 -4.90
C ASP A 113 -12.57 -5.45 -4.54
N LEU A 114 -12.77 -5.97 -3.34
CA LEU A 114 -12.05 -7.18 -2.89
C LEU A 114 -12.56 -8.47 -3.51
N LEU A 115 -13.79 -8.48 -4.01
CA LEU A 115 -14.36 -9.67 -4.64
C LEU A 115 -13.84 -9.84 -6.06
N SER A 116 -13.87 -8.77 -6.85
CA SER A 116 -13.42 -8.78 -8.24
C SER A 116 -11.94 -8.46 -8.40
N GLY A 117 -11.34 -7.76 -7.45
CA GLY A 117 -9.99 -7.19 -7.52
C GLY A 117 -9.89 -5.94 -8.40
N GLU A 118 -11.00 -5.45 -8.95
CA GLU A 118 -10.99 -4.31 -9.86
C GLU A 118 -10.88 -2.96 -9.13
N PRO A 119 -10.17 -1.99 -9.70
CA PRO A 119 -10.19 -0.63 -9.20
C PRO A 119 -11.58 0.00 -9.39
N LEU A 120 -12.15 0.49 -8.30
CA LEU A 120 -13.45 1.16 -8.26
C LEU A 120 -13.34 2.63 -8.62
N TYR A 121 -12.40 3.31 -7.98
CA TYR A 121 -12.11 4.73 -8.18
C TYR A 121 -10.74 5.10 -7.62
N ILE A 122 -10.23 6.24 -8.06
CA ILE A 122 -8.98 6.82 -7.62
C ILE A 122 -9.27 8.20 -7.04
N VAL A 123 -8.68 8.52 -5.90
CA VAL A 123 -8.75 9.88 -5.32
C VAL A 123 -7.37 10.51 -5.44
N ARG A 124 -7.32 11.73 -5.99
CA ARG A 124 -6.12 12.58 -6.07
C ARG A 124 -6.55 14.02 -5.80
N ASP A 125 -5.84 14.71 -4.92
CA ASP A 125 -6.14 16.10 -4.54
C ASP A 125 -7.62 16.31 -4.18
N SER A 126 -8.21 15.36 -3.43
CA SER A 126 -9.63 15.33 -3.06
C SER A 126 -10.62 15.18 -4.25
N VAL A 127 -10.14 14.93 -5.45
CA VAL A 127 -10.98 14.67 -6.64
C VAL A 127 -11.07 13.16 -6.88
N LYS A 128 -12.28 12.70 -7.16
CA LYS A 128 -12.57 11.30 -7.45
C LYS A 128 -12.60 11.06 -8.96
N TYR A 129 -11.79 10.13 -9.43
CA TYR A 129 -11.69 9.70 -10.82
C TYR A 129 -12.15 8.26 -10.95
N PHE A 130 -12.79 7.93 -12.09
CA PHE A 130 -13.20 6.57 -12.39
C PHE A 130 -12.27 5.96 -13.43
N PRO A 131 -11.70 4.76 -13.14
CA PRO A 131 -10.74 4.13 -14.03
C PRO A 131 -11.40 3.67 -15.35
N THR A 132 -10.64 3.77 -16.46
CA THR A 132 -11.05 3.24 -17.77
C THR A 132 -11.08 1.71 -17.74
N PRO A 133 -11.77 1.06 -18.73
CA PRO A 133 -11.73 -0.39 -18.86
C PRO A 133 -10.31 -0.96 -19.00
N GLU A 134 -9.42 -0.26 -19.73
CA GLU A 134 -8.02 -0.64 -19.90
C GLU A 134 -7.26 -0.59 -18.58
N PHE A 135 -7.46 0.47 -17.79
CA PHE A 135 -6.88 0.58 -16.45
C PHE A 135 -7.35 -0.55 -15.56
N LYS A 136 -8.65 -0.86 -15.52
CA LYS A 136 -9.24 -1.96 -14.74
C LYS A 136 -8.69 -3.32 -15.13
N LYS A 137 -8.41 -3.53 -16.42
CA LYS A 137 -7.83 -4.78 -16.92
C LYS A 137 -6.39 -4.95 -16.46
N LYS A 138 -5.62 -3.88 -16.45
CA LYS A 138 -4.18 -3.88 -16.17
C LYS A 138 -3.89 -3.90 -14.67
N TYR A 139 -4.54 -3.06 -13.89
CA TYR A 139 -4.28 -2.85 -12.46
C TYR A 139 -5.33 -3.54 -11.60
N ARG A 140 -4.88 -4.37 -10.68
CA ARG A 140 -5.77 -5.15 -9.81
C ARG A 140 -5.26 -5.13 -8.37
N PHE A 141 -6.13 -5.53 -7.44
CA PHE A 141 -5.76 -5.90 -6.07
C PHE A 141 -6.15 -7.35 -5.85
N GLU A 142 -5.18 -8.23 -5.66
CA GLU A 142 -5.40 -9.67 -5.71
C GLU A 142 -4.81 -10.39 -4.50
N ALA A 143 -5.39 -11.53 -4.19
CA ALA A 143 -4.85 -12.51 -3.27
C ALA A 143 -4.31 -13.71 -4.08
N LEU A 144 -2.98 -13.82 -4.15
CA LEU A 144 -2.28 -14.89 -4.87
C LEU A 144 -1.82 -15.95 -3.87
N ASN A 145 -2.27 -17.19 -4.03
CA ASN A 145 -1.86 -18.32 -3.20
C ASN A 145 -0.82 -19.17 -3.93
N TYR A 146 0.26 -19.52 -3.24
CA TYR A 146 1.37 -20.30 -3.79
C TYR A 146 1.35 -21.73 -3.27
N LYS A 147 1.92 -22.66 -4.07
CA LYS A 147 1.95 -24.10 -3.75
C LYS A 147 2.70 -24.43 -2.45
N ASN A 148 3.66 -23.59 -2.05
CA ASN A 148 4.42 -23.74 -0.82
C ASN A 148 3.68 -23.25 0.44
N GLY A 149 2.41 -22.82 0.29
CA GLY A 149 1.60 -22.29 1.39
C GLY A 149 1.75 -20.78 1.63
N ASP A 150 2.61 -20.11 0.89
CA ASP A 150 2.72 -18.66 0.95
C ASP A 150 1.51 -17.99 0.28
N ARG A 151 1.29 -16.73 0.63
CA ARG A 151 0.21 -15.92 0.07
C ARG A 151 0.66 -14.47 -0.13
N TYR A 152 0.31 -13.88 -1.26
CA TYR A 152 0.42 -12.44 -1.48
C TYR A 152 -0.96 -11.80 -1.47
N VAL A 153 -1.09 -10.62 -0.88
CA VAL A 153 -2.29 -9.77 -0.94
C VAL A 153 -1.85 -8.35 -1.24
N GLY A 154 -2.24 -7.82 -2.38
CA GLY A 154 -1.78 -6.50 -2.79
C GLY A 154 -2.07 -6.17 -4.25
N GLU A 155 -1.46 -5.08 -4.69
CA GLU A 155 -1.58 -4.60 -6.05
C GLU A 155 -0.83 -5.50 -7.03
N THR A 156 -1.45 -5.72 -8.19
CA THR A 156 -0.88 -6.47 -9.30
C THR A 156 -1.02 -5.70 -10.60
N VAL A 157 -0.11 -5.97 -11.52
CA VAL A 157 -0.16 -5.50 -12.91
C VAL A 157 -0.01 -6.74 -13.79
N ASP A 158 -1.01 -6.99 -14.64
CA ASP A 158 -1.04 -8.16 -15.52
C ASP A 158 -0.77 -9.48 -14.77
N GLY A 159 -1.31 -9.62 -13.54
CA GLY A 159 -1.16 -10.80 -12.69
C GLY A 159 0.19 -10.93 -11.97
N LYS A 160 1.08 -9.96 -12.07
CA LYS A 160 2.35 -9.91 -11.36
C LYS A 160 2.23 -8.98 -10.15
N ARG A 161 2.91 -9.32 -9.05
CA ARG A 161 3.04 -8.42 -7.89
C ARG A 161 3.71 -7.14 -8.35
N ASP A 162 3.02 -6.03 -8.24
CA ASP A 162 3.49 -4.72 -8.69
C ASP A 162 2.71 -3.62 -7.98
N GLY A 163 3.39 -2.79 -7.21
CA GLY A 163 2.83 -1.82 -6.27
C GLY A 163 3.01 -2.22 -4.83
N TYR A 164 2.07 -1.89 -3.98
CA TYR A 164 2.15 -2.24 -2.57
C TYR A 164 1.38 -3.52 -2.26
N GLY A 165 1.97 -4.35 -1.41
CA GLY A 165 1.34 -5.58 -0.97
C GLY A 165 2.01 -6.21 0.23
N THR A 166 1.33 -7.20 0.77
CA THR A 166 1.80 -8.02 1.88
C THR A 166 2.03 -9.44 1.40
N TYR A 167 3.22 -9.96 1.64
CA TYR A 167 3.57 -11.36 1.38
C TYR A 167 3.61 -12.11 2.69
N TYR A 168 2.72 -13.05 2.86
CA TYR A 168 2.62 -13.92 4.02
C TYR A 168 3.36 -15.22 3.72
N TYR A 169 4.38 -15.52 4.50
CA TYR A 169 5.11 -16.78 4.43
C TYR A 169 4.36 -17.86 5.19
N ALA A 170 4.40 -19.09 4.72
CA ALA A 170 3.76 -20.24 5.38
C ALA A 170 4.24 -20.43 6.84
N GLY A 171 5.46 -20.00 7.16
CA GLY A 171 6.02 -20.00 8.52
C GLY A 171 5.49 -18.91 9.46
N GLY A 172 4.53 -18.08 9.02
CA GLY A 172 3.87 -17.05 9.84
C GLY A 172 4.53 -15.66 9.81
N ASN A 173 5.74 -15.51 9.27
CA ASN A 173 6.29 -14.20 8.98
C ASN A 173 5.49 -13.51 7.87
N TYR A 174 5.54 -12.18 7.79
CA TYR A 174 5.01 -11.48 6.63
C TYR A 174 5.83 -10.24 6.29
N TYR A 175 5.94 -9.95 5.01
CA TYR A 175 6.61 -8.78 4.48
C TYR A 175 5.58 -7.82 3.89
N TYR A 176 5.61 -6.56 4.30
CA TYR A 176 4.86 -5.46 3.68
C TYR A 176 5.82 -4.50 3.00
N GLY A 177 5.56 -4.16 1.75
CA GLY A 177 6.41 -3.23 1.00
C GLY A 177 6.00 -3.09 -0.45
N GLN A 178 6.91 -2.48 -1.20
CA GLN A 178 6.76 -2.28 -2.63
C GLN A 178 7.21 -3.51 -3.41
N TYR A 179 6.58 -3.68 -4.56
CA TYR A 179 6.89 -4.70 -5.56
C TYR A 179 6.94 -4.08 -6.95
N ALA A 180 7.79 -4.61 -7.81
CA ALA A 180 7.79 -4.35 -9.23
C ALA A 180 8.10 -5.66 -9.96
N ASP A 181 7.28 -6.00 -10.94
CA ASP A 181 7.46 -7.18 -11.81
C ASP A 181 7.76 -8.49 -11.04
N ASN A 182 6.98 -8.77 -9.97
CA ASN A 182 7.11 -9.89 -9.03
C ASN A 182 8.28 -9.80 -8.04
N LYS A 183 9.16 -8.83 -8.09
CA LYS A 183 10.27 -8.65 -7.15
C LYS A 183 9.94 -7.62 -6.10
N ARG A 184 10.53 -7.73 -4.91
CA ARG A 184 10.52 -6.66 -3.91
C ARG A 184 11.34 -5.48 -4.42
N GLN A 185 10.86 -4.28 -4.20
CA GLN A 185 11.54 -3.06 -4.61
C GLN A 185 11.29 -1.95 -3.59
N GLY A 186 12.29 -1.07 -3.41
CA GLY A 186 12.17 0.03 -2.49
C GLY A 186 12.10 -0.42 -1.03
N TYR A 187 11.37 0.35 -0.24
CA TYR A 187 11.31 0.13 1.21
C TYR A 187 10.17 -0.79 1.63
N GLY A 188 10.43 -1.57 2.67
CA GLY A 188 9.44 -2.42 3.30
C GLY A 188 9.89 -2.92 4.67
N ALA A 189 9.05 -3.70 5.30
CA ALA A 189 9.31 -4.27 6.62
C ALA A 189 8.94 -5.76 6.65
N LEU A 190 9.82 -6.56 7.20
CA LEU A 190 9.58 -7.96 7.54
C LEU A 190 9.15 -8.07 9.00
N PHE A 191 7.95 -8.51 9.23
CA PHE A 191 7.37 -8.82 10.53
C PHE A 191 7.58 -10.30 10.81
N ARG A 192 8.15 -10.62 11.98
CA ARG A 192 8.47 -11.98 12.35
C ARG A 192 7.61 -12.50 13.47
N THR A 193 7.50 -13.82 13.54
CA THR A 193 6.72 -14.52 14.57
C THR A 193 7.32 -14.37 15.99
N ASP A 194 8.58 -13.99 16.11
CA ASP A 194 9.23 -13.63 17.37
C ASP A 194 8.94 -12.19 17.85
N ASN A 195 7.99 -11.51 17.17
CA ASN A 195 7.61 -10.11 17.38
C ASN A 195 8.73 -9.10 17.08
N THR A 196 9.71 -9.45 16.26
CA THR A 196 10.70 -8.51 15.75
C THR A 196 10.27 -7.96 14.39
N ILE A 197 10.75 -6.75 14.04
CA ILE A 197 10.50 -6.12 12.76
C ILE A 197 11.84 -5.72 12.16
N ALA A 198 12.09 -6.15 10.91
CA ALA A 198 13.27 -5.75 10.16
C ALA A 198 12.89 -4.85 9.00
N LEU A 199 13.44 -3.63 9.01
CA LEU A 199 13.34 -2.72 7.87
C LEU A 199 14.23 -3.23 6.74
N GLN A 200 13.74 -3.18 5.50
CA GLN A 200 14.43 -3.64 4.31
C GLN A 200 14.35 -2.60 3.20
N TYR A 201 15.42 -2.49 2.45
CA TYR A 201 15.48 -1.75 1.20
C TYR A 201 15.97 -2.67 0.09
N TRP A 202 15.26 -2.69 -1.02
CA TRP A 202 15.56 -3.50 -2.20
C TRP A 202 15.85 -2.58 -3.37
N ALA A 203 17.08 -2.58 -3.86
CA ALA A 203 17.43 -1.81 -5.05
C ALA A 203 16.73 -2.37 -6.31
N PRO A 204 16.52 -1.56 -7.37
CA PRO A 204 15.74 -1.97 -8.54
C PRO A 204 16.25 -3.23 -9.27
N ASN A 205 17.45 -3.68 -9.02
CA ASN A 205 18.07 -4.86 -9.66
C ASN A 205 18.50 -5.94 -8.65
N ASP A 206 18.13 -5.81 -7.39
CA ASP A 206 18.40 -6.86 -6.41
C ASP A 206 17.57 -8.10 -6.74
N ASP A 207 18.17 -9.28 -6.59
CA ASP A 207 17.46 -10.54 -6.70
C ASP A 207 16.79 -10.87 -5.36
N ASP A 208 15.54 -11.30 -5.42
CA ASP A 208 14.73 -11.76 -4.28
C ASP A 208 15.22 -13.11 -3.76
#